data_ccfe116384d7d8364f081ef782b27c0e
#
_entry.id   ccfe116384d7d8364f081ef782b27c0e
#
_cell.length_a   1.000
_cell.length_b   1.000
_cell.length_c   1.000
_cell.angle_alpha   90.00
_cell.angle_beta   90.00
_cell.angle_gamma   90.00
#
_symmetry.space_group_name_H-M   'P 1'
#
loop_
_entity.id
_entity.type
_entity.pdbx_description
1 polymer ?
#
loop_
_entity_poly.entity_id
_entity_poly.type
_entity_poly.pdbx_seq_one_letter_code
_entity_poly.pdbx_strand_id
1 'polypeptide(L)'
;MAKKSFGNLVKAVVDVEKKIMAIDGELHADEEALLLEKGSKLKNLWGINLYPKLKSSDWIEFDSMINLRPSSDNQSRGVDSPQLRKKIMTIVNQLIER
;
A
#
# COMPACT_ATOMS: atom_id res chain seq x y z
N MET A 1 11.10 -2.50 -12.72
CA MET A 1 10.69 -2.45 -11.33
C MET A 1 10.15 -3.76 -10.84
N ALA A 2 8.91 -4.11 -11.16
CA ALA A 2 8.35 -5.36 -10.67
C ALA A 2 9.16 -6.58 -11.08
N LYS A 3 9.71 -6.59 -12.26
CA LYS A 3 10.50 -7.73 -12.72
C LYS A 3 11.82 -7.87 -11.99
N LYS A 4 12.32 -6.83 -11.37
CA LYS A 4 13.51 -6.94 -10.52
C LYS A 4 13.17 -7.52 -9.16
N SER A 5 11.92 -7.51 -8.78
CA SER A 5 11.41 -8.07 -7.53
C SER A 5 10.84 -9.44 -7.81
N PHE A 6 11.66 -10.32 -8.35
CA PHE A 6 11.25 -11.68 -8.72
C PHE A 6 10.12 -11.68 -9.74
N GLY A 7 10.00 -10.59 -10.48
CA GLY A 7 9.05 -10.48 -11.57
C GLY A 7 7.63 -10.16 -11.17
N ASN A 8 7.27 -10.24 -9.89
CA ASN A 8 5.87 -10.18 -9.53
C ASN A 8 5.51 -9.19 -8.44
N LEU A 9 6.35 -9.02 -7.44
CA LEU A 9 5.95 -8.32 -6.23
C LEU A 9 6.58 -6.93 -6.16
N VAL A 10 5.73 -5.92 -5.95
CA VAL A 10 6.19 -4.55 -5.64
C VAL A 10 5.52 -4.14 -4.34
N LYS A 11 6.31 -3.73 -3.35
CA LYS A 11 5.79 -3.21 -2.11
C LYS A 11 5.44 -1.74 -2.27
N ALA A 12 4.32 -1.32 -1.72
CA ALA A 12 3.86 0.06 -1.81
C ALA A 12 3.23 0.52 -0.51
N VAL A 13 3.33 1.81 -0.23
CA VAL A 13 2.61 2.44 0.88
C VAL A 13 1.80 3.59 0.31
N VAL A 14 0.51 3.59 0.60
CA VAL A 14 -0.44 4.57 0.08
C VAL A 14 -0.82 5.54 1.18
N ASP A 15 -0.80 6.84 0.86
CA ASP A 15 -1.39 7.89 1.70
C ASP A 15 -2.80 8.14 1.18
N VAL A 16 -3.80 7.72 1.94
CA VAL A 16 -5.20 7.80 1.49
C VAL A 16 -5.76 9.22 1.51
N GLU A 17 -5.15 10.12 2.25
CA GLU A 17 -5.58 11.51 2.28
C GLU A 17 -5.02 12.29 1.09
N LYS A 18 -3.71 12.15 0.87
CA LYS A 18 -3.03 12.89 -0.21
C LYS A 18 -3.15 12.21 -1.56
N LYS A 19 -3.58 10.97 -1.57
CA LYS A 19 -3.72 10.16 -2.79
C LYS A 19 -2.39 10.02 -3.52
N ILE A 20 -1.34 9.77 -2.75
CA ILE A 20 0.01 9.51 -3.27
C ILE A 20 0.48 8.14 -2.78
N MET A 21 1.56 7.66 -3.37
CA MET A 21 2.05 6.33 -3.07
C MET A 21 3.56 6.28 -3.24
N ALA A 22 4.24 5.59 -2.29
CA ALA A 22 5.65 5.28 -2.41
C ALA A 22 5.77 3.82 -2.84
N ILE A 23 6.66 3.54 -3.78
CA ILE A 23 6.89 2.18 -4.29
C ILE A 23 8.37 1.87 -4.37
N ASP A 24 8.67 0.60 -4.60
CA ASP A 24 10.05 0.11 -4.81
C ASP A 24 10.97 0.16 -3.60
N GLY A 25 10.43 0.37 -2.42
CA GLY A 25 11.20 0.18 -1.20
C GLY A 25 11.40 -1.31 -0.94
N GLU A 26 12.48 -1.65 -0.25
CA GLU A 26 12.71 -3.03 0.14
C GLU A 26 11.73 -3.48 1.21
N LEU A 27 11.35 -2.56 2.09
CA LEU A 27 10.41 -2.82 3.17
C LEU A 27 9.33 -1.76 3.16
N HIS A 28 8.10 -2.14 3.56
CA HIS A 28 7.05 -1.15 3.73
C HIS A 28 7.46 -0.05 4.72
N ALA A 29 8.23 -0.40 5.74
CA ALA A 29 8.69 0.59 6.72
C ALA A 29 9.55 1.68 6.09
N ASP A 30 10.35 1.34 5.10
CA ASP A 30 11.18 2.33 4.40
C ASP A 30 10.32 3.30 3.60
N GLU A 31 9.28 2.78 2.95
CA GLU A 31 8.35 3.60 2.18
C GLU A 31 7.51 4.48 3.09
N GLU A 32 7.09 3.94 4.23
CA GLU A 32 6.36 4.70 5.23
C GLU A 32 7.20 5.86 5.74
N ALA A 33 8.47 5.61 6.06
CA ALA A 33 9.38 6.65 6.55
C ALA A 33 9.55 7.76 5.53
N LEU A 34 9.65 7.40 4.25
CA LEU A 34 9.78 8.39 3.18
C LEU A 34 8.56 9.31 3.13
N LEU A 35 7.36 8.73 3.20
CA LEU A 35 6.13 9.53 3.16
C LEU A 35 5.97 10.39 4.40
N LEU A 36 6.34 9.88 5.56
CA LEU A 36 6.31 10.68 6.79
C LEU A 36 7.25 11.88 6.69
N GLU A 37 8.44 11.68 6.12
CA GLU A 37 9.40 12.76 5.89
C GLU A 37 8.83 13.83 4.97
N LYS A 38 7.95 13.43 4.04
CA LYS A 38 7.33 14.36 3.10
C LYS A 38 6.04 14.98 3.62
N GLY A 39 5.71 14.75 4.88
CA GLY A 39 4.57 15.39 5.53
C GLY A 39 3.31 14.56 5.63
N SER A 40 3.35 13.29 5.23
CA SER A 40 2.21 12.41 5.42
C SER A 40 2.01 12.11 6.90
N LYS A 41 0.77 11.80 7.28
CA LYS A 41 0.45 11.42 8.65
C LYS A 41 0.34 9.91 8.75
N LEU A 42 0.93 9.35 9.79
CA LEU A 42 0.97 7.90 9.98
C LEU A 42 -0.41 7.27 9.85
N LYS A 43 -1.44 7.90 10.39
CA LYS A 43 -2.80 7.34 10.36
C LYS A 43 -3.35 7.16 8.96
N ASN A 44 -2.76 7.82 7.96
CA ASN A 44 -3.22 7.77 6.57
C ASN A 44 -2.40 6.82 5.71
N LEU A 45 -1.39 6.16 6.27
CA LEU A 45 -0.47 5.32 5.51
C LEU A 45 -0.81 3.85 5.65
N TRP A 46 -0.94 3.17 4.51
CA TRP A 46 -1.30 1.75 4.46
C TRP A 46 -0.39 1.01 3.52
N GLY A 47 0.14 -0.12 3.98
CA GLY A 47 1.05 -0.94 3.19
C GLY A 47 0.29 -1.96 2.37
N ILE A 48 0.69 -2.11 1.14
CA ILE A 48 0.12 -3.08 0.21
C ILE A 48 1.22 -3.73 -0.60
N ASN A 49 0.89 -4.83 -1.23
CA ASN A 49 1.76 -5.49 -2.19
C ASN A 49 1.07 -5.50 -3.54
N LEU A 50 1.82 -5.21 -4.59
CA LEU A 50 1.29 -5.18 -5.94
C LEU A 50 1.86 -6.33 -6.74
N TYR A 51 0.99 -7.00 -7.49
CA TYR A 51 1.36 -8.10 -8.39
C TYR A 51 0.95 -7.71 -9.80
N PRO A 52 1.76 -6.90 -10.50
CA PRO A 52 1.33 -6.31 -11.78
C PRO A 52 0.94 -7.31 -12.87
N LYS A 53 1.38 -8.55 -12.76
CA LYS A 53 1.06 -9.57 -13.75
C LYS A 53 -0.30 -10.22 -13.54
N LEU A 54 -0.92 -10.05 -12.38
CA LEU A 54 -2.27 -10.57 -12.14
C LEU A 54 -3.28 -9.64 -12.80
N LYS A 55 -4.31 -10.22 -13.42
CA LYS A 55 -5.25 -9.46 -14.23
C LYS A 55 -6.51 -9.02 -13.52
N SER A 56 -6.79 -9.59 -12.37
CA SER A 56 -7.98 -9.25 -11.60
C SER A 56 -7.62 -8.28 -10.49
N SER A 57 -8.61 -7.93 -9.65
CA SER A 57 -8.37 -7.11 -8.47
C SER A 57 -7.40 -7.76 -7.48
N ASP A 58 -7.08 -9.03 -7.67
CA ASP A 58 -6.12 -9.74 -6.83
C ASP A 58 -4.70 -9.20 -6.95
N TRP A 59 -4.44 -8.34 -7.91
CA TRP A 59 -3.11 -7.76 -8.06
C TRP A 59 -2.75 -6.82 -6.92
N ILE A 60 -3.72 -6.42 -6.10
CA ILE A 60 -3.49 -5.60 -4.92
C ILE A 60 -3.73 -6.46 -3.69
N GLU A 61 -2.68 -6.69 -2.92
CA GLU A 61 -2.77 -7.48 -1.68
C GLU A 61 -2.59 -6.58 -0.48
N PHE A 62 -3.51 -6.67 0.47
CA PHE A 62 -3.46 -5.88 1.70
C PHE A 62 -2.77 -6.70 2.79
N ASP A 63 -1.44 -6.63 2.84
CA ASP A 63 -0.65 -7.39 3.80
C ASP A 63 0.63 -6.65 4.14
N SER A 64 0.69 -6.11 5.34
CA SER A 64 1.89 -5.44 5.83
C SER A 64 1.84 -5.28 7.34
N MET A 65 2.99 -5.44 7.99
CA MET A 65 3.09 -5.21 9.43
C MET A 65 2.73 -3.78 9.80
N ILE A 66 2.97 -2.81 8.92
CA ILE A 66 2.64 -1.42 9.26
C ILE A 66 1.14 -1.18 9.39
N ASN A 67 0.32 -2.09 8.86
CA ASN A 67 -1.13 -1.98 8.97
C ASN A 67 -1.66 -2.41 10.33
N LEU A 68 -0.87 -3.12 11.11
CA LEU A 68 -1.30 -3.66 12.39
C LEU A 68 -1.35 -2.52 13.42
N ARG A 69 -2.55 -1.99 13.61
CA ARG A 69 -2.78 -0.82 14.47
C ARG A 69 -4.07 -1.00 15.28
N PRO A 70 -4.02 -1.77 16.38
CA PRO A 70 -5.22 -1.99 17.19
C PRO A 70 -5.85 -0.71 17.70
N SER A 71 -5.06 0.29 18.02
CA SER A 71 -5.56 1.59 18.51
C SER A 71 -6.32 2.36 17.44
N SER A 72 -6.17 1.98 16.18
CA SER A 72 -6.89 2.59 15.05
C SER A 72 -7.92 1.63 14.46
N ASP A 73 -8.37 0.66 15.27
CA ASP A 73 -9.35 -0.35 14.86
C ASP A 73 -8.92 -1.21 13.68
N ASN A 74 -7.62 -1.33 13.44
CA ASN A 74 -7.12 -2.24 12.41
C ASN A 74 -6.28 -3.31 13.09
N GLN A 75 -6.84 -4.49 13.26
CA GLN A 75 -6.23 -5.54 14.08
C GLN A 75 -5.54 -6.63 13.26
N SER A 76 -5.55 -6.52 11.95
CA SER A 76 -4.89 -7.47 11.09
C SER A 76 -3.73 -6.80 10.35
N ARG A 77 -2.95 -7.60 9.63
CA ARG A 77 -1.95 -7.08 8.72
C ARG A 77 -2.56 -6.54 7.43
N GLY A 78 -3.83 -6.83 7.21
CA GLY A 78 -4.58 -6.29 6.08
C GLY A 78 -5.20 -4.96 6.43
N VAL A 79 -6.23 -4.60 5.68
CA VAL A 79 -7.04 -3.41 5.93
C VAL A 79 -8.44 -3.89 6.26
N ASP A 80 -8.86 -3.71 7.50
CA ASP A 80 -10.11 -4.29 7.98
C ASP A 80 -11.35 -3.58 7.43
N SER A 81 -11.26 -2.29 7.09
CA SER A 81 -12.39 -1.53 6.58
C SER A 81 -12.60 -1.75 5.09
N PRO A 82 -13.77 -2.27 4.66
CA PRO A 82 -14.04 -2.43 3.23
C PRO A 82 -14.03 -1.11 2.47
N GLN A 83 -14.51 -0.03 3.08
CA GLN A 83 -14.49 1.28 2.45
C GLN A 83 -13.07 1.77 2.21
N LEU A 84 -12.20 1.53 3.19
CA LEU A 84 -10.80 1.94 3.07
C LEU A 84 -10.07 1.12 2.00
N ARG A 85 -10.33 -0.20 1.94
CA ARG A 85 -9.77 -1.04 0.88
C ARG A 85 -10.17 -0.51 -0.49
N LYS A 86 -11.45 -0.18 -0.66
CA LYS A 86 -11.95 0.34 -1.92
C LYS A 86 -11.27 1.66 -2.29
N LYS A 87 -11.09 2.54 -1.31
CA LYS A 87 -10.41 3.81 -1.53
C LYS A 87 -8.97 3.61 -1.97
N ILE A 88 -8.27 2.69 -1.31
CA ILE A 88 -6.88 2.38 -1.67
C ILE A 88 -6.82 1.84 -3.09
N MET A 89 -7.71 0.91 -3.45
CA MET A 89 -7.73 0.35 -4.79
C MET A 89 -7.98 1.42 -5.86
N THR A 90 -8.88 2.35 -5.58
CA THR A 90 -9.14 3.46 -6.49
C THR A 90 -7.90 4.31 -6.70
N ILE A 91 -7.20 4.65 -5.62
CA ILE A 91 -5.97 5.45 -5.70
C ILE A 91 -4.91 4.73 -6.52
N VAL A 92 -4.70 3.45 -6.23
CA VAL A 92 -3.68 2.67 -6.93
C VAL A 92 -4.00 2.59 -8.42
N ASN A 93 -5.26 2.34 -8.77
CA ASN A 93 -5.64 2.24 -10.17
C ASN A 93 -5.54 3.57 -10.92
N GLN A 94 -5.62 4.69 -10.20
CA GLN A 94 -5.42 6.01 -10.80
C GLN A 94 -3.94 6.32 -11.04
N LEU A 95 -3.08 5.81 -10.15
CA LEU A 95 -1.66 6.13 -10.20
C LEU A 95 -0.86 5.17 -11.07
N ILE A 96 -1.33 3.95 -11.25
CA ILE A 96 -0.60 2.92 -11.98
C ILE A 96 -1.43 2.42 -13.17
N GLU A 97 -0.83 2.54 -14.36
CA GLU A 97 -1.37 1.90 -15.56
C GLU A 97 -0.73 0.54 -15.73
N ARG A 98 -1.53 -0.45 -16.10
CA ARG A 98 -1.02 -1.80 -16.31
C ARG A 98 -1.18 -2.23 -17.76
#